data_a91fd84d053c50c0c68c29575f30809e
#
_entry.id   a91fd84d053c50c0c68c29575f30809e
#
_cell.length_a   1.000
_cell.length_b   1.000
_cell.length_c   1.000
_cell.angle_alpha   90.00
_cell.angle_beta   90.00
_cell.angle_gamma   90.00
#
_symmetry.space_group_name_H-M   'P 1'
#
loop_
_entity.id
_entity.type
_entity.pdbx_description
1 polymer ?
#
loop_
_entity_poly.entity_id
_entity_poly.type
_entity_poly.pdbx_seq_one_letter_code
_entity_poly.pdbx_strand_id
1 'polypeptide(L)'
;MDRKLASIRKIEEIKPIQDADKICVYRVGGWWVVDTVNKYNVGDLAVYYEIDSFLPTKPEFEFLRKNSYKKMPNGDEGYRLKTIKLRGQLSQGLLTKIPDNIVNPKEGDDITEVLGIVKYEPPIPAQLAGLVKGLFPSFIPKTDEIRVQNFESDTGLNVCGSMVYITEKLDGTSFTCYFNNGEFGVCSRNLELKETVENTHWSVTNKMKLREKLSALGRNISLQGELVGPGIQKNMYRFNDQRVYFFTAYDIDSGSRLHFEELKDLISSLELEMVPILDDLYRLPSENLVEKMLTLADGKSFFNNTVDREGVVIRGLMEDFSFKAISNTFLLKND
;
A
#
# COMPACT_ATOMS: atom_id res chain seq x y z
N MET A 1 6.22 -5.93 9.11
CA MET A 1 5.08 -6.02 10.06
C MET A 1 3.84 -6.38 9.27
N ASP A 2 3.06 -7.32 9.77
CA ASP A 2 1.76 -7.60 9.17
C ASP A 2 0.79 -6.47 9.51
N ARG A 3 -0.07 -6.14 8.55
CA ARG A 3 -1.01 -5.03 8.66
C ARG A 3 -2.14 -5.39 9.63
N LYS A 4 -2.42 -4.55 10.63
CA LYS A 4 -3.55 -4.69 11.54
C LYS A 4 -4.85 -4.36 10.79
N LEU A 5 -5.56 -5.38 10.34
CA LEU A 5 -6.81 -5.21 9.58
C LEU A 5 -8.03 -4.98 10.47
N ALA A 6 -7.98 -5.44 11.71
CA ALA A 6 -8.96 -5.15 12.76
C ALA A 6 -8.23 -4.83 14.06
N SER A 7 -8.50 -3.68 14.64
CA SER A 7 -7.83 -3.22 15.88
C SER A 7 -8.78 -2.47 16.80
N ILE A 8 -8.47 -2.46 18.09
CA ILE A 8 -9.18 -1.64 19.06
C ILE A 8 -8.70 -0.20 18.91
N ARG A 9 -9.63 0.71 18.68
CA ARG A 9 -9.34 2.14 18.51
C ARG A 9 -10.26 2.97 19.40
N LYS A 10 -9.73 4.10 19.87
CA LYS A 10 -10.51 5.09 20.60
C LYS A 10 -11.17 6.07 19.63
N ILE A 11 -12.41 6.43 19.90
CA ILE A 11 -13.09 7.51 19.20
C ILE A 11 -12.50 8.84 19.65
N GLU A 12 -11.82 9.53 18.77
CA GLU A 12 -11.10 10.79 19.08
C GLU A 12 -11.95 12.02 18.82
N GLU A 13 -12.78 11.98 17.78
CA GLU A 13 -13.57 13.11 17.34
C GLU A 13 -14.87 12.64 16.68
N ILE A 14 -15.93 13.44 16.80
CA ILE A 14 -17.23 13.20 16.16
C ILE A 14 -17.64 14.49 15.48
N LYS A 15 -17.95 14.43 14.18
CA LYS A 15 -18.45 15.58 13.42
C LYS A 15 -19.81 15.28 12.81
N PRO A 16 -20.76 16.23 12.84
CA PRO A 16 -21.99 16.08 12.07
C PRO A 16 -21.69 16.10 10.57
N ILE A 17 -22.57 15.49 9.80
CA ILE A 17 -22.54 15.55 8.33
C ILE A 17 -23.69 16.46 7.90
N GLN A 18 -23.39 17.43 7.04
CA GLN A 18 -24.39 18.37 6.57
C GLN A 18 -25.56 17.61 5.88
N ASP A 19 -26.77 18.01 6.19
CA ASP A 19 -28.01 17.42 5.66
C ASP A 19 -28.17 15.91 5.92
N ALA A 20 -27.63 15.42 7.06
CA ALA A 20 -27.69 14.01 7.44
C ALA A 20 -27.94 13.79 8.93
N ASP A 21 -29.22 13.73 9.34
CA ASP A 21 -29.64 13.60 10.74
C ASP A 21 -29.37 12.23 11.38
N LYS A 22 -29.16 11.18 10.56
CA LYS A 22 -29.03 9.80 11.05
C LYS A 22 -27.59 9.29 11.09
N ILE A 23 -26.65 10.00 10.49
CA ILE A 23 -25.26 9.59 10.40
C ILE A 23 -24.33 10.76 10.75
N CYS A 24 -23.21 10.41 11.36
CA CYS A 24 -22.11 11.35 11.63
C CYS A 24 -20.78 10.69 11.23
N VAL A 25 -19.70 11.44 11.28
CA VAL A 25 -18.38 10.89 11.01
C VAL A 25 -17.57 10.82 12.29
N TYR A 26 -16.97 9.68 12.53
CA TYR A 26 -16.10 9.36 13.67
C TYR A 26 -14.65 9.37 13.23
N ARG A 27 -13.76 9.93 14.04
CA ARG A 27 -12.32 9.84 13.85
C ARG A 27 -11.73 8.77 14.76
N VAL A 28 -10.90 7.90 14.18
CA VAL A 28 -10.12 6.87 14.88
C VAL A 28 -8.69 6.90 14.34
N GLY A 29 -7.75 7.44 15.11
CA GLY A 29 -6.41 7.71 14.61
C GLY A 29 -6.45 8.63 13.38
N GLY A 30 -5.77 8.22 12.31
CA GLY A 30 -5.76 8.96 11.03
C GLY A 30 -6.95 8.71 10.10
N TRP A 31 -8.01 8.00 10.55
CA TRP A 31 -9.11 7.55 9.72
C TRP A 31 -10.44 8.23 10.06
N TRP A 32 -11.25 8.44 9.04
CA TRP A 32 -12.61 8.92 9.16
C TRP A 32 -13.61 7.85 8.74
N VAL A 33 -14.56 7.54 9.61
CA VAL A 33 -15.58 6.49 9.38
C VAL A 33 -16.97 7.06 9.62
N VAL A 34 -17.85 6.92 8.64
CA VAL A 34 -19.26 7.31 8.77
C VAL A 34 -20.04 6.18 9.39
N ASP A 35 -20.79 6.50 10.45
CA ASP A 35 -21.69 5.57 11.12
C ASP A 35 -22.91 6.31 11.70
N THR A 36 -23.80 5.58 12.35
CA THR A 36 -25.03 6.13 12.95
C THR A 36 -24.70 7.12 14.07
N VAL A 37 -25.45 8.21 14.16
CA VAL A 37 -25.34 9.18 15.27
C VAL A 37 -25.58 8.52 16.62
N ASN A 38 -24.93 9.01 17.67
CA ASN A 38 -25.05 8.51 19.05
C ASN A 38 -24.70 7.04 19.25
N LYS A 39 -23.95 6.44 18.30
CA LYS A 39 -23.46 5.06 18.44
C LYS A 39 -22.28 4.97 19.41
N TYR A 40 -21.43 6.01 19.41
CA TYR A 40 -20.24 6.15 20.27
C TYR A 40 -20.13 7.60 20.80
N ASN A 41 -19.41 7.73 21.92
CA ASN A 41 -18.95 9.00 22.46
C ASN A 41 -17.44 9.16 22.25
N VAL A 42 -16.94 10.39 22.29
CA VAL A 42 -15.50 10.63 22.32
C VAL A 42 -14.90 9.96 23.56
N GLY A 43 -13.84 9.20 23.37
CA GLY A 43 -13.20 8.39 24.40
C GLY A 43 -13.62 6.92 24.43
N ASP A 44 -14.74 6.56 23.81
CA ASP A 44 -15.16 5.15 23.73
C ASP A 44 -14.17 4.31 22.89
N LEU A 45 -14.00 3.05 23.26
CA LEU A 45 -13.25 2.08 22.47
C LEU A 45 -14.21 1.33 21.53
N ALA A 46 -13.76 1.12 20.30
CA ALA A 46 -14.48 0.37 19.28
C ALA A 46 -13.53 -0.53 18.48
N VAL A 47 -14.07 -1.56 17.83
CA VAL A 47 -13.34 -2.29 16.80
C VAL A 47 -13.36 -1.46 15.52
N TYR A 48 -12.18 -1.14 15.03
CA TYR A 48 -11.98 -0.53 13.72
C TYR A 48 -11.49 -1.59 12.73
N TYR A 49 -12.20 -1.75 11.63
CA TYR A 49 -11.79 -2.57 10.49
C TYR A 49 -11.30 -1.66 9.38
N GLU A 50 -10.06 -1.87 8.98
CA GLU A 50 -9.41 -1.05 7.96
C GLU A 50 -9.92 -1.37 6.55
N ILE A 51 -9.81 -0.42 5.62
CA ILE A 51 -10.08 -0.68 4.19
C ILE A 51 -9.16 -1.78 3.67
N ASP A 52 -9.64 -2.53 2.66
CA ASP A 52 -9.07 -3.78 2.14
C ASP A 52 -9.16 -4.98 3.09
N SER A 53 -9.77 -4.84 4.27
CA SER A 53 -10.16 -5.99 5.07
C SER A 53 -11.24 -6.79 4.35
N PHE A 54 -11.11 -8.11 4.44
CA PHE A 54 -12.09 -9.08 3.97
C PHE A 54 -12.77 -9.73 5.19
N LEU A 55 -14.01 -9.35 5.42
CA LEU A 55 -14.79 -9.77 6.57
C LEU A 55 -15.57 -11.05 6.22
N PRO A 56 -15.68 -12.01 7.16
CA PRO A 56 -16.45 -13.25 6.92
C PRO A 56 -17.95 -12.98 6.77
N THR A 57 -18.67 -13.92 6.14
CA THR A 57 -20.13 -13.87 5.99
C THR A 57 -20.83 -14.20 7.31
N LYS A 58 -20.74 -13.31 8.29
CA LYS A 58 -21.42 -13.41 9.59
C LYS A 58 -22.63 -12.49 9.62
N PRO A 59 -23.67 -12.79 10.45
CA PRO A 59 -24.89 -11.97 10.54
C PRO A 59 -24.61 -10.48 10.82
N GLU A 60 -23.62 -10.17 11.65
CA GLU A 60 -23.25 -8.81 12.00
C GLU A 60 -22.74 -7.98 10.82
N PHE A 61 -22.27 -8.62 9.74
CA PHE A 61 -21.75 -7.96 8.54
C PHE A 61 -22.70 -8.04 7.33
N GLU A 62 -23.88 -8.65 7.49
CA GLU A 62 -24.81 -8.91 6.38
C GLU A 62 -25.29 -7.62 5.68
N PHE A 63 -25.33 -6.50 6.38
CA PHE A 63 -25.67 -5.19 5.81
C PHE A 63 -24.68 -4.73 4.71
N LEU A 64 -23.49 -5.31 4.65
CA LEU A 64 -22.46 -5.05 3.62
C LEU A 64 -22.70 -5.81 2.32
N ARG A 65 -23.59 -6.83 2.31
CA ARG A 65 -23.79 -7.76 1.18
C ARG A 65 -24.00 -7.04 -0.15
N LYS A 66 -24.84 -6.03 -0.16
CA LYS A 66 -25.23 -5.35 -1.39
C LYS A 66 -24.04 -4.73 -2.15
N ASN A 67 -23.05 -4.18 -1.42
CA ASN A 67 -22.02 -3.34 -2.02
C ASN A 67 -20.59 -3.90 -1.86
N SER A 68 -20.38 -4.83 -0.94
CA SER A 68 -19.05 -5.28 -0.54
C SER A 68 -18.81 -6.78 -0.71
N TYR A 69 -19.86 -7.56 -1.01
CA TYR A 69 -19.74 -9.02 -1.16
C TYR A 69 -18.79 -9.40 -2.29
N LYS A 70 -17.91 -10.33 -2.00
CA LYS A 70 -16.98 -10.95 -2.94
C LYS A 70 -16.85 -12.44 -2.67
N LYS A 71 -16.63 -13.20 -3.75
CA LYS A 71 -16.23 -14.59 -3.69
C LYS A 71 -14.79 -14.72 -4.18
N MET A 72 -13.95 -15.32 -3.36
CA MET A 72 -12.53 -15.53 -3.67
C MET A 72 -12.36 -16.82 -4.50
N PRO A 73 -11.29 -16.96 -5.31
CA PRO A 73 -11.04 -18.16 -6.10
C PRO A 73 -10.85 -19.43 -5.30
N ASN A 74 -10.36 -19.32 -4.05
CA ASN A 74 -10.24 -20.43 -3.12
C ASN A 74 -11.60 -20.89 -2.56
N GLY A 75 -12.69 -20.23 -2.95
CA GLY A 75 -14.06 -20.52 -2.51
C GLY A 75 -14.52 -19.69 -1.32
N ASP A 76 -13.65 -18.94 -0.66
CA ASP A 76 -14.02 -18.08 0.46
C ASP A 76 -14.97 -16.97 0.01
N GLU A 77 -15.99 -16.71 0.84
CA GLU A 77 -16.98 -15.67 0.62
C GLU A 77 -16.93 -14.66 1.76
N GLY A 78 -17.03 -13.37 1.43
CA GLY A 78 -16.93 -12.33 2.45
C GLY A 78 -17.22 -10.94 1.91
N TYR A 79 -16.93 -9.94 2.73
CA TYR A 79 -17.18 -8.54 2.43
C TYR A 79 -15.87 -7.75 2.39
N ARG A 80 -15.51 -7.23 1.21
CA ARG A 80 -14.35 -6.32 1.07
C ARG A 80 -14.74 -4.92 1.50
N LEU A 81 -14.04 -4.36 2.47
CA LEU A 81 -14.15 -2.95 2.83
C LEU A 81 -13.39 -2.07 1.84
N LYS A 82 -14.01 -0.96 1.47
CA LYS A 82 -13.49 0.01 0.51
C LYS A 82 -13.62 1.43 1.03
N THR A 83 -12.89 2.35 0.41
CA THR A 83 -13.15 3.78 0.55
C THR A 83 -14.47 4.11 -0.13
N ILE A 84 -15.38 4.74 0.61
CA ILE A 84 -16.69 5.16 0.10
C ILE A 84 -16.96 6.62 0.45
N LYS A 85 -17.92 7.21 -0.24
CA LYS A 85 -18.42 8.56 0.06
C LYS A 85 -19.91 8.50 0.39
N LEU A 86 -20.27 8.95 1.59
CA LEU A 86 -21.65 8.97 2.07
C LEU A 86 -22.05 10.42 2.36
N ARG A 87 -23.11 10.91 1.71
CA ARG A 87 -23.57 12.28 1.85
C ARG A 87 -22.45 13.34 1.70
N GLY A 88 -21.53 13.10 0.77
CA GLY A 88 -20.39 14.00 0.57
C GLY A 88 -19.20 13.74 1.50
N GLN A 89 -19.36 13.00 2.58
CA GLN A 89 -18.33 12.68 3.56
C GLN A 89 -17.59 11.40 3.19
N LEU A 90 -16.24 11.45 3.23
CA LEU A 90 -15.38 10.30 3.07
C LEU A 90 -15.53 9.34 4.25
N SER A 91 -15.61 8.03 3.97
CA SER A 91 -15.63 6.95 4.96
C SER A 91 -14.66 5.86 4.57
N GLN A 92 -13.73 5.53 5.46
CA GLN A 92 -12.65 4.57 5.22
C GLN A 92 -12.60 3.55 6.35
N GLY A 93 -13.22 2.40 6.14
CA GLY A 93 -13.32 1.34 7.15
C GLY A 93 -14.71 1.19 7.74
N LEU A 94 -14.78 0.42 8.83
CA LEU A 94 -16.02 0.10 9.57
C LEU A 94 -15.75 0.14 11.07
N LEU A 95 -16.75 0.61 11.85
CA LEU A 95 -16.73 0.55 13.30
C LEU A 95 -17.79 -0.40 13.84
N THR A 96 -17.40 -1.30 14.75
CA THR A 96 -18.33 -2.14 15.50
C THR A 96 -18.07 -2.05 17.00
N LYS A 97 -19.06 -2.49 17.79
CA LYS A 97 -18.83 -2.70 19.22
C LYS A 97 -17.80 -3.80 19.42
N ILE A 98 -17.08 -3.73 20.53
CA ILE A 98 -16.14 -4.76 20.93
C ILE A 98 -16.94 -6.01 21.32
N PRO A 99 -16.64 -7.17 20.74
CA PRO A 99 -17.30 -8.43 21.12
C PRO A 99 -17.00 -8.81 22.58
N ASP A 100 -17.96 -9.42 23.26
CA ASP A 100 -17.88 -9.78 24.69
C ASP A 100 -16.75 -10.79 25.02
N ASN A 101 -16.28 -11.53 24.02
CA ASN A 101 -15.16 -12.46 24.17
C ASN A 101 -13.77 -11.78 24.14
N ILE A 102 -13.69 -10.49 23.84
CA ILE A 102 -12.45 -9.69 23.93
C ILE A 102 -12.34 -9.15 25.37
N VAL A 103 -11.44 -9.71 26.15
CA VAL A 103 -11.29 -9.38 27.57
C VAL A 103 -10.25 -8.27 27.74
N ASN A 104 -10.59 -7.24 28.54
CA ASN A 104 -9.71 -6.10 28.82
C ASN A 104 -9.11 -5.44 27.57
N PRO A 105 -9.94 -5.02 26.60
CA PRO A 105 -9.46 -4.42 25.35
C PRO A 105 -8.69 -3.13 25.62
N LYS A 106 -7.56 -2.96 24.96
CA LYS A 106 -6.73 -1.74 25.01
C LYS A 106 -6.64 -1.11 23.62
N GLU A 107 -6.54 0.21 23.61
CA GLU A 107 -6.27 0.93 22.37
C GLU A 107 -4.98 0.40 21.70
N GLY A 108 -5.06 0.11 20.41
CA GLY A 108 -3.95 -0.43 19.61
C GLY A 108 -3.89 -1.96 19.55
N ASP A 109 -4.68 -2.69 20.33
CA ASP A 109 -4.72 -4.15 20.28
C ASP A 109 -5.09 -4.62 18.88
N ASP A 110 -4.29 -5.55 18.35
CA ASP A 110 -4.57 -6.23 17.09
C ASP A 110 -5.47 -7.44 17.35
N ILE A 111 -6.66 -7.41 16.78
CA ILE A 111 -7.66 -8.48 16.91
C ILE A 111 -8.01 -9.10 15.55
N THR A 112 -7.15 -8.90 14.56
CA THR A 112 -7.32 -9.39 13.17
C THR A 112 -7.58 -10.88 13.14
N GLU A 113 -6.71 -11.67 13.75
CA GLU A 113 -6.83 -13.15 13.78
C GLU A 113 -8.01 -13.63 14.62
N VAL A 114 -8.23 -13.00 15.79
CA VAL A 114 -9.33 -13.36 16.70
C VAL A 114 -10.70 -13.24 16.03
N LEU A 115 -10.86 -12.25 15.13
CA LEU A 115 -12.09 -12.02 14.40
C LEU A 115 -12.17 -12.79 13.07
N GLY A 116 -11.08 -13.43 12.65
CA GLY A 116 -10.97 -14.13 11.38
C GLY A 116 -10.96 -13.19 10.17
N ILE A 117 -10.37 -12.02 10.35
CA ILE A 117 -10.24 -11.02 9.28
C ILE A 117 -8.98 -11.32 8.48
N VAL A 118 -9.08 -11.26 7.15
CA VAL A 118 -7.93 -11.41 6.25
C VAL A 118 -7.85 -10.21 5.31
N LYS A 119 -6.69 -10.00 4.72
CA LYS A 119 -6.52 -9.00 3.68
C LYS A 119 -7.18 -9.48 2.41
N TYR A 120 -8.01 -8.62 1.79
CA TYR A 120 -8.49 -8.90 0.46
C TYR A 120 -7.33 -8.87 -0.54
N GLU A 121 -7.07 -9.98 -1.17
CA GLU A 121 -6.13 -10.07 -2.28
C GLU A 121 -6.89 -10.52 -3.53
N PRO A 122 -6.79 -9.74 -4.64
CA PRO A 122 -7.38 -10.18 -5.89
C PRO A 122 -6.84 -11.55 -6.28
N PRO A 123 -7.65 -12.41 -6.90
CA PRO A 123 -7.21 -13.73 -7.31
C PRO A 123 -6.04 -13.65 -8.28
N ILE A 124 -5.04 -14.52 -8.10
CA ILE A 124 -4.00 -14.75 -9.11
C ILE A 124 -4.72 -15.37 -10.32
N PRO A 125 -4.68 -14.75 -11.51
CA PRO A 125 -5.29 -15.35 -12.70
C PRO A 125 -4.73 -16.75 -12.91
N ALA A 126 -5.59 -17.73 -13.23
CA ALA A 126 -5.18 -19.13 -13.44
C ALA A 126 -4.08 -19.27 -14.51
N GLN A 127 -4.03 -18.31 -15.44
CA GLN A 127 -2.98 -18.21 -16.48
C GLN A 127 -1.57 -17.99 -15.91
N LEU A 128 -1.44 -17.44 -14.69
CA LEU A 128 -0.15 -17.23 -14.04
C LEU A 128 0.36 -18.45 -13.25
N ALA A 129 -0.47 -19.45 -12.97
CA ALA A 129 -0.07 -20.63 -12.19
C ALA A 129 1.11 -21.40 -12.85
N GLY A 130 1.16 -21.45 -14.18
CA GLY A 130 2.26 -22.05 -14.94
C GLY A 130 3.57 -21.25 -14.92
N LEU A 131 3.52 -19.96 -14.57
CA LEU A 131 4.64 -19.02 -14.63
C LEU A 131 5.35 -18.83 -13.30
N VAL A 132 4.93 -19.53 -12.24
CA VAL A 132 5.50 -19.42 -10.88
C VAL A 132 6.67 -20.38 -10.72
N LYS A 133 7.83 -19.87 -10.28
CA LYS A 133 8.99 -20.64 -9.85
C LYS A 133 8.90 -21.01 -8.37
N GLY A 134 8.48 -20.07 -7.54
CA GLY A 134 8.37 -20.25 -6.09
C GLY A 134 7.76 -19.04 -5.39
N LEU A 135 7.84 -19.05 -4.07
CA LEU A 135 7.49 -17.89 -3.24
C LEU A 135 8.54 -16.79 -3.41
N PHE A 136 8.17 -15.56 -3.09
CA PHE A 136 9.10 -14.43 -3.05
C PHE A 136 10.28 -14.74 -2.12
N PRO A 137 11.53 -14.51 -2.54
CA PRO A 137 12.72 -14.86 -1.76
C PRO A 137 12.75 -14.21 -0.40
N SER A 138 13.06 -14.97 0.65
CA SER A 138 13.09 -14.49 2.04
C SER A 138 14.27 -13.57 2.34
N PHE A 139 15.31 -13.57 1.51
CA PHE A 139 16.47 -12.70 1.65
C PHE A 139 16.28 -11.28 1.09
N ILE A 140 15.12 -10.97 0.54
CA ILE A 140 14.74 -9.63 0.06
C ILE A 140 13.49 -9.18 0.83
N PRO A 141 13.48 -7.98 1.45
CA PRO A 141 12.29 -7.45 2.09
C PRO A 141 11.23 -7.09 1.05
N LYS A 142 9.96 -7.34 1.37
CA LYS A 142 8.84 -6.84 0.58
C LYS A 142 8.70 -5.33 0.75
N THR A 143 8.14 -4.66 -0.25
CA THR A 143 7.97 -3.20 -0.31
C THR A 143 6.53 -2.76 -0.03
N ASP A 144 5.85 -3.41 0.92
CA ASP A 144 4.53 -2.98 1.38
C ASP A 144 4.68 -1.83 2.39
N GLU A 145 4.61 -0.61 1.89
CA GLU A 145 4.67 0.58 2.72
C GLU A 145 3.43 0.71 3.62
N ILE A 146 3.64 1.11 4.88
CA ILE A 146 2.56 1.41 5.83
C ILE A 146 1.82 2.67 5.34
N ARG A 147 0.50 2.74 5.54
CA ARG A 147 -0.24 3.98 5.27
C ARG A 147 0.08 5.03 6.33
N VAL A 148 0.20 6.29 5.92
CA VAL A 148 0.48 7.40 6.84
C VAL A 148 -0.49 7.45 8.02
N GLN A 149 -1.75 7.07 7.84
CA GLN A 149 -2.77 7.04 8.89
C GLN A 149 -2.46 6.04 10.01
N ASN A 150 -1.66 5.02 9.74
CA ASN A 150 -1.28 3.98 10.69
C ASN A 150 0.18 4.08 11.12
N PHE A 151 0.97 4.92 10.47
CA PHE A 151 2.43 4.90 10.62
C PHE A 151 2.86 5.03 12.09
N GLU A 152 2.41 6.10 12.75
CA GLU A 152 2.78 6.34 14.16
C GLU A 152 2.24 5.25 15.09
N SER A 153 0.99 4.81 14.91
CA SER A 153 0.36 3.79 15.75
C SER A 153 0.96 2.41 15.60
N ASP A 154 1.47 2.07 14.40
CA ASP A 154 2.00 0.75 14.11
C ASP A 154 3.52 0.65 14.37
N THR A 155 4.24 1.76 14.23
CA THR A 155 5.70 1.80 14.42
C THR A 155 6.12 2.39 15.77
N GLY A 156 5.29 3.22 16.38
CA GLY A 156 5.65 4.04 17.56
C GLY A 156 6.64 5.16 17.24
N LEU A 157 6.98 5.39 15.97
CA LEU A 157 7.94 6.40 15.55
C LEU A 157 7.25 7.76 15.34
N ASN A 158 7.82 8.79 15.96
CA ASN A 158 7.48 10.17 15.62
C ASN A 158 8.52 10.72 14.63
N VAL A 159 8.07 10.91 13.40
CA VAL A 159 8.93 11.39 12.29
C VAL A 159 8.69 12.86 11.95
N CYS A 160 7.94 13.57 12.78
CA CYS A 160 7.68 15.00 12.58
C CYS A 160 8.99 15.80 12.57
N GLY A 161 9.16 16.65 11.55
CA GLY A 161 10.37 17.45 11.36
C GLY A 161 11.54 16.73 10.67
N SER A 162 11.46 15.42 10.45
CA SER A 162 12.49 14.67 9.71
C SER A 162 12.59 15.14 8.25
N MET A 163 13.78 15.02 7.70
CA MET A 163 14.04 15.30 6.29
C MET A 163 13.78 14.05 5.46
N VAL A 164 13.01 14.19 4.40
CA VAL A 164 12.55 13.08 3.54
C VAL A 164 12.67 13.44 2.07
N TYR A 165 12.63 12.43 1.22
CA TYR A 165 12.29 12.59 -0.19
C TYR A 165 10.92 11.98 -0.48
N ILE A 166 10.25 12.53 -1.48
CA ILE A 166 8.89 12.18 -1.85
C ILE A 166 8.83 11.77 -3.30
N THR A 167 8.30 10.59 -3.55
CA THR A 167 8.13 10.04 -4.90
C THR A 167 6.66 9.84 -5.23
N GLU A 168 6.31 9.92 -6.52
CA GLU A 168 5.00 9.49 -6.97
C GLU A 168 4.82 7.99 -6.76
N LYS A 169 3.71 7.61 -6.16
CA LYS A 169 3.29 6.21 -6.13
C LYS A 169 2.60 5.89 -7.44
N LEU A 170 3.23 5.03 -8.24
CA LEU A 170 2.69 4.61 -9.52
C LEU A 170 1.66 3.49 -9.35
N ASP A 171 0.59 3.54 -10.13
CA ASP A 171 -0.44 2.50 -10.26
C ASP A 171 0.00 1.49 -11.33
N GLY A 172 0.64 0.44 -10.91
CA GLY A 172 1.19 -0.59 -11.78
C GLY A 172 1.12 -1.98 -11.15
N THR A 173 2.16 -2.74 -11.32
CA THR A 173 2.38 -4.02 -10.64
C THR A 173 3.80 -4.10 -10.11
N SER A 174 3.93 -4.63 -8.90
CA SER A 174 5.23 -4.77 -8.24
C SER A 174 6.21 -5.60 -9.09
N PHE A 175 7.40 -5.08 -9.22
CA PHE A 175 8.52 -5.70 -9.92
C PHE A 175 9.74 -5.75 -9.01
N THR A 176 10.35 -6.92 -8.90
CA THR A 176 11.65 -7.09 -8.23
C THR A 176 12.55 -7.93 -9.12
N CYS A 177 13.77 -7.49 -9.34
CA CYS A 177 14.82 -8.35 -9.86
C CYS A 177 16.00 -8.37 -8.90
N TYR A 178 16.73 -9.48 -8.89
CA TYR A 178 17.88 -9.64 -8.00
C TYR A 178 19.00 -10.41 -8.67
N PHE A 179 20.22 -10.17 -8.22
CA PHE A 179 21.39 -11.01 -8.45
C PHE A 179 21.95 -11.40 -7.08
N ASN A 180 22.04 -12.70 -6.84
CA ASN A 180 22.51 -13.26 -5.57
C ASN A 180 23.28 -14.55 -5.79
N ASN A 181 24.55 -14.59 -5.36
CA ASN A 181 25.43 -15.76 -5.46
C ASN A 181 25.50 -16.37 -6.88
N GLY A 182 25.54 -15.53 -7.92
CA GLY A 182 25.59 -15.95 -9.31
C GLY A 182 24.22 -16.26 -9.92
N GLU A 183 23.16 -16.27 -9.15
CA GLU A 183 21.80 -16.49 -9.63
C GLU A 183 21.06 -15.17 -9.86
N PHE A 184 20.33 -15.08 -10.97
CA PHE A 184 19.45 -13.97 -11.27
C PHE A 184 17.99 -14.42 -11.20
N GLY A 185 17.15 -13.63 -10.57
CA GLY A 185 15.72 -13.90 -10.45
C GLY A 185 14.84 -12.68 -10.65
N VAL A 186 13.57 -12.93 -11.00
CA VAL A 186 12.55 -11.92 -11.21
C VAL A 186 11.29 -12.29 -10.43
N CYS A 187 10.74 -11.34 -9.72
CA CYS A 187 9.58 -11.55 -8.86
C CYS A 187 8.46 -10.53 -9.14
N SER A 188 7.25 -11.00 -8.99
CA SER A 188 6.07 -10.17 -8.73
C SER A 188 5.98 -9.85 -7.24
N ARG A 189 4.87 -9.28 -6.77
CA ARG A 189 4.66 -8.90 -5.36
C ARG A 189 4.91 -10.03 -4.35
N ASN A 190 4.49 -11.27 -4.68
CA ASN A 190 4.50 -12.39 -3.73
C ASN A 190 5.21 -13.63 -4.26
N LEU A 191 5.59 -13.66 -5.52
CA LEU A 191 6.04 -14.87 -6.21
C LEU A 191 7.29 -14.60 -7.02
N GLU A 192 8.21 -15.55 -6.99
CA GLU A 192 9.30 -15.67 -7.97
C GLU A 192 8.77 -16.30 -9.25
N LEU A 193 9.16 -15.74 -10.39
CA LEU A 193 8.59 -16.05 -11.69
C LEU A 193 9.58 -16.86 -12.55
N LYS A 194 9.04 -17.84 -13.31
CA LYS A 194 9.82 -18.58 -14.30
C LYS A 194 10.13 -17.70 -15.50
N GLU A 195 11.33 -17.88 -16.03
CA GLU A 195 11.75 -17.27 -17.30
C GLU A 195 11.02 -17.95 -18.47
N THR A 196 10.00 -17.28 -18.98
CA THR A 196 9.24 -17.70 -20.15
C THR A 196 8.92 -16.51 -21.04
N VAL A 197 8.68 -16.76 -22.31
CA VAL A 197 8.39 -15.69 -23.30
C VAL A 197 7.07 -14.99 -23.00
N GLU A 198 6.10 -15.72 -22.44
CA GLU A 198 4.78 -15.17 -22.12
C GLU A 198 4.78 -14.35 -20.82
N ASN A 199 5.85 -14.41 -20.03
CA ASN A 199 5.92 -13.71 -18.76
C ASN A 199 6.30 -12.23 -18.97
N THR A 200 5.37 -11.35 -18.70
CA THR A 200 5.54 -9.89 -18.89
C THR A 200 6.74 -9.34 -18.10
N HIS A 201 6.96 -9.78 -16.84
CA HIS A 201 8.09 -9.33 -16.03
C HIS A 201 9.42 -9.75 -16.66
N TRP A 202 9.52 -10.99 -17.16
CA TRP A 202 10.71 -11.47 -17.87
C TRP A 202 10.92 -10.79 -19.22
N SER A 203 9.84 -10.54 -19.96
CA SER A 203 9.91 -9.80 -21.23
C SER A 203 10.54 -8.42 -21.05
N VAL A 204 10.08 -7.67 -20.04
CA VAL A 204 10.65 -6.34 -19.71
C VAL A 204 12.08 -6.46 -19.18
N THR A 205 12.37 -7.45 -18.33
CA THR A 205 13.72 -7.76 -17.84
C THR A 205 14.72 -7.92 -18.98
N ASN A 206 14.37 -8.72 -19.97
CA ASN A 206 15.22 -8.98 -21.13
C ASN A 206 15.39 -7.75 -22.02
N LYS A 207 14.29 -6.99 -22.26
CA LYS A 207 14.34 -5.74 -23.00
C LYS A 207 15.28 -4.72 -22.34
N MET A 208 15.25 -4.62 -20.99
CA MET A 208 16.08 -3.69 -20.22
C MET A 208 17.47 -4.23 -19.89
N LYS A 209 17.77 -5.48 -20.27
CA LYS A 209 19.05 -6.17 -20.01
C LYS A 209 19.40 -6.19 -18.52
N LEU A 210 18.42 -6.42 -17.65
CA LEU A 210 18.62 -6.32 -16.20
C LEU A 210 19.56 -7.40 -15.66
N ARG A 211 19.55 -8.59 -16.22
CA ARG A 211 20.47 -9.68 -15.83
C ARG A 211 21.93 -9.24 -16.04
N GLU A 212 22.25 -8.75 -17.22
CA GLU A 212 23.59 -8.32 -17.58
C GLU A 212 24.03 -7.12 -16.73
N LYS A 213 23.14 -6.16 -16.54
CA LYS A 213 23.40 -4.97 -15.74
C LYS A 213 23.68 -5.31 -14.27
N LEU A 214 22.86 -6.15 -13.64
CA LEU A 214 23.06 -6.53 -12.24
C LEU A 214 24.27 -7.43 -12.05
N SER A 215 24.49 -8.42 -12.93
CA SER A 215 25.65 -9.31 -12.84
C SER A 215 26.97 -8.55 -12.99
N ALA A 216 27.01 -7.51 -13.80
CA ALA A 216 28.19 -6.68 -14.00
C ALA A 216 28.59 -5.86 -12.74
N LEU A 217 27.69 -5.67 -11.79
CA LEU A 217 27.99 -4.99 -10.52
C LEU A 217 28.89 -5.81 -9.60
N GLY A 218 28.96 -7.14 -9.78
CA GLY A 218 29.79 -8.03 -8.98
C GLY A 218 29.42 -8.10 -7.49
N ARG A 219 28.18 -7.77 -7.13
CA ARG A 219 27.67 -7.82 -5.75
C ARG A 219 26.24 -8.38 -5.69
N ASN A 220 25.85 -8.88 -4.52
CA ASN A 220 24.51 -9.38 -4.26
C ASN A 220 23.54 -8.21 -4.01
N ILE A 221 22.59 -8.01 -4.91
CA ILE A 221 21.72 -6.83 -4.87
C ILE A 221 20.34 -7.16 -5.46
N SER A 222 19.31 -6.49 -4.96
CA SER A 222 18.00 -6.46 -5.60
C SER A 222 17.58 -5.03 -5.94
N LEU A 223 16.90 -4.88 -7.08
CA LEU A 223 16.21 -3.66 -7.48
C LEU A 223 14.70 -3.90 -7.42
N GLN A 224 13.99 -2.98 -6.80
CA GLN A 224 12.54 -3.05 -6.65
C GLN A 224 11.90 -1.81 -7.26
N GLY A 225 10.85 -2.02 -8.03
CA GLY A 225 10.19 -0.97 -8.82
C GLY A 225 8.74 -1.29 -9.11
N GLU A 226 8.15 -0.45 -9.90
CA GLU A 226 6.79 -0.60 -10.42
C GLU A 226 6.81 -0.81 -11.92
N LEU A 227 6.26 -1.93 -12.38
CA LEU A 227 6.06 -2.23 -13.79
C LEU A 227 4.76 -1.60 -14.25
N VAL A 228 4.84 -0.77 -15.28
CA VAL A 228 3.72 -0.01 -15.86
C VAL A 228 3.66 -0.14 -17.37
N GLY A 229 2.53 0.17 -17.96
CA GLY A 229 2.36 0.21 -19.42
C GLY A 229 1.18 -0.61 -19.93
N PRO A 230 1.12 -0.90 -21.24
CA PRO A 230 0.01 -1.63 -21.84
C PRO A 230 -0.20 -3.01 -21.20
N GLY A 231 -1.47 -3.32 -20.85
CA GLY A 231 -1.84 -4.57 -20.17
C GLY A 231 -1.59 -4.60 -18.68
N ILE A 232 -1.02 -3.55 -18.09
CA ILE A 232 -0.83 -3.39 -16.65
C ILE A 232 -1.87 -2.39 -16.13
N GLN A 233 -2.68 -2.83 -15.17
CA GLN A 233 -3.80 -2.04 -14.64
C GLN A 233 -4.60 -1.39 -15.79
N LYS A 234 -4.94 -0.11 -15.68
CA LYS A 234 -5.65 0.67 -16.72
C LYS A 234 -4.70 1.43 -17.66
N ASN A 235 -3.38 1.25 -17.51
CA ASN A 235 -2.36 2.07 -18.21
C ASN A 235 -2.71 3.56 -18.23
N MET A 236 -3.04 4.11 -17.07
CA MET A 236 -3.49 5.50 -16.93
C MET A 236 -2.46 6.52 -17.42
N TYR A 237 -1.20 6.13 -17.47
CA TYR A 237 -0.10 6.97 -17.96
C TYR A 237 -0.04 7.04 -19.50
N ARG A 238 -0.79 6.17 -20.20
CA ARG A 238 -0.82 6.08 -21.67
C ARG A 238 0.54 5.77 -22.29
N PHE A 239 1.34 4.96 -21.61
CA PHE A 239 2.58 4.45 -22.18
C PHE A 239 2.31 3.54 -23.38
N ASN A 240 3.18 3.62 -24.38
CA ASN A 240 3.10 2.78 -25.59
C ASN A 240 3.81 1.44 -25.41
N ASP A 241 4.66 1.34 -24.40
CA ASP A 241 5.44 0.14 -24.07
C ASP A 241 5.45 -0.10 -22.56
N GLN A 242 5.77 -1.34 -22.17
CA GLN A 242 5.96 -1.72 -20.79
C GLN A 242 7.36 -1.33 -20.32
N ARG A 243 7.47 -0.79 -19.10
CA ARG A 243 8.72 -0.36 -18.48
C ARG A 243 8.65 -0.43 -16.97
N VAL A 244 9.80 -0.48 -16.33
CA VAL A 244 9.92 -0.48 -14.86
C VAL A 244 10.51 0.84 -14.41
N TYR A 245 9.90 1.46 -13.41
CA TYR A 245 10.46 2.57 -12.67
C TYR A 245 10.88 2.09 -11.29
N PHE A 246 12.16 2.25 -10.96
CA PHE A 246 12.73 1.75 -9.71
C PHE A 246 12.55 2.77 -8.59
N PHE A 247 12.34 2.27 -7.37
CA PHE A 247 12.15 3.13 -6.19
C PHE A 247 13.00 2.71 -4.99
N THR A 248 13.62 1.52 -5.01
CA THR A 248 14.58 1.09 -3.99
C THR A 248 15.54 0.05 -4.53
N ALA A 249 16.71 -0.01 -3.92
CA ALA A 249 17.68 -1.08 -4.07
C ALA A 249 18.03 -1.62 -2.68
N TYR A 250 18.24 -2.92 -2.59
CA TYR A 250 18.58 -3.60 -1.34
C TYR A 250 19.87 -4.38 -1.53
N ASP A 251 20.88 -4.06 -0.75
CA ASP A 251 22.12 -4.80 -0.66
C ASP A 251 21.88 -6.06 0.17
N ILE A 252 21.99 -7.23 -0.47
CA ILE A 252 21.64 -8.49 0.14
C ILE A 252 22.68 -8.93 1.18
N ASP A 253 23.94 -8.57 0.96
CA ASP A 253 25.03 -8.97 1.85
C ASP A 253 25.01 -8.17 3.17
N SER A 254 24.76 -6.87 3.10
CA SER A 254 24.65 -6.02 4.30
C SER A 254 23.28 -6.10 4.96
N GLY A 255 22.26 -6.58 4.25
CA GLY A 255 20.90 -6.62 4.74
C GLY A 255 20.25 -5.24 4.88
N SER A 256 20.65 -4.27 4.04
CA SER A 256 20.20 -2.88 4.13
C SER A 256 19.75 -2.31 2.79
N ARG A 257 18.85 -1.32 2.85
CA ARG A 257 18.48 -0.52 1.67
C ARG A 257 19.56 0.50 1.38
N LEU A 258 19.80 0.80 0.09
CA LEU A 258 20.67 1.88 -0.31
C LEU A 258 20.03 3.22 0.07
N HIS A 259 20.86 4.15 0.54
CA HIS A 259 20.43 5.53 0.76
C HIS A 259 20.05 6.22 -0.55
N PHE A 260 19.31 7.32 -0.45
CA PHE A 260 18.72 7.99 -1.61
C PHE A 260 19.74 8.37 -2.69
N GLU A 261 20.86 8.99 -2.32
CA GLU A 261 21.88 9.38 -3.29
C GLU A 261 22.56 8.16 -3.93
N GLU A 262 22.87 7.13 -3.14
CA GLU A 262 23.43 5.88 -3.65
C GLU A 262 22.48 5.17 -4.62
N LEU A 263 21.18 5.21 -4.33
CA LEU A 263 20.16 4.67 -5.22
C LEU A 263 20.12 5.44 -6.55
N LYS A 264 20.13 6.77 -6.51
CA LYS A 264 20.13 7.62 -7.71
C LYS A 264 21.36 7.34 -8.59
N ASP A 265 22.54 7.29 -7.97
CA ASP A 265 23.80 7.02 -8.67
C ASP A 265 23.79 5.62 -9.29
N LEU A 266 23.34 4.62 -8.55
CA LEU A 266 23.21 3.25 -9.05
C LEU A 266 22.27 3.17 -10.26
N ILE A 267 21.04 3.69 -10.13
CA ILE A 267 20.03 3.64 -11.20
C ILE A 267 20.53 4.40 -12.44
N SER A 268 21.16 5.56 -12.25
CA SER A 268 21.77 6.33 -13.33
C SER A 268 22.92 5.57 -14.01
N SER A 269 23.82 4.95 -13.24
CA SER A 269 24.96 4.18 -13.78
C SER A 269 24.52 2.96 -14.58
N LEU A 270 23.37 2.40 -14.24
CA LEU A 270 22.74 1.30 -14.96
C LEU A 270 21.89 1.76 -16.15
N GLU A 271 21.80 3.07 -16.43
CA GLU A 271 20.91 3.62 -17.47
C GLU A 271 19.47 3.14 -17.28
N LEU A 272 18.97 3.20 -16.05
CA LEU A 272 17.62 2.85 -15.64
C LEU A 272 16.87 4.10 -15.17
N GLU A 273 15.56 3.98 -14.98
CA GLU A 273 14.70 5.10 -14.57
C GLU A 273 14.14 4.89 -13.17
N MET A 274 14.11 5.97 -12.38
CA MET A 274 13.42 5.99 -11.08
C MET A 274 11.96 6.42 -11.26
N VAL A 275 11.14 6.04 -10.27
CA VAL A 275 9.82 6.68 -10.09
C VAL A 275 9.99 8.19 -9.98
N PRO A 276 9.01 9.01 -10.44
CA PRO A 276 9.12 10.46 -10.38
C PRO A 276 9.40 10.95 -8.96
N ILE A 277 10.47 11.70 -8.79
CA ILE A 277 10.79 12.41 -7.55
C ILE A 277 10.01 13.71 -7.57
N LEU A 278 9.11 13.88 -6.60
CA LEU A 278 8.26 15.07 -6.47
C LEU A 278 8.92 16.14 -5.61
N ASP A 279 9.70 15.71 -4.61
CA ASP A 279 10.50 16.57 -3.76
C ASP A 279 11.66 15.72 -3.20
N ASP A 280 12.88 16.18 -3.35
CA ASP A 280 14.08 15.43 -2.92
C ASP A 280 14.62 15.90 -1.55
N LEU A 281 14.06 16.99 -1.00
CA LEU A 281 14.47 17.57 0.29
C LEU A 281 13.29 18.20 1.04
N TYR A 282 12.27 17.41 1.33
CA TYR A 282 11.08 17.88 2.04
C TYR A 282 11.23 17.71 3.55
N ARG A 283 10.83 18.73 4.34
CA ARG A 283 10.74 18.63 5.78
C ARG A 283 9.32 18.23 6.19
N LEU A 284 9.18 17.11 6.88
CA LEU A 284 7.88 16.67 7.40
C LEU A 284 7.31 17.71 8.38
N PRO A 285 6.01 17.97 8.32
CA PRO A 285 5.36 18.94 9.23
C PRO A 285 5.43 18.45 10.67
N SER A 286 5.53 19.40 11.62
CA SER A 286 5.51 19.12 13.06
C SER A 286 4.10 18.77 13.58
N GLU A 287 3.05 19.14 12.85
CA GLU A 287 1.66 18.92 13.23
C GLU A 287 0.81 18.53 12.02
N ASN A 288 -0.27 17.78 12.27
CA ASN A 288 -1.23 17.35 11.25
C ASN A 288 -0.56 16.58 10.09
N LEU A 289 0.39 15.70 10.42
CA LEU A 289 1.16 14.92 9.43
C LEU A 289 0.23 14.19 8.46
N VAL A 290 -0.77 13.48 8.98
CA VAL A 290 -1.70 12.68 8.16
C VAL A 290 -2.44 13.55 7.15
N GLU A 291 -3.09 14.65 7.59
CA GLU A 291 -3.85 15.52 6.71
C GLU A 291 -2.97 16.17 5.64
N LYS A 292 -1.78 16.63 6.02
CA LYS A 292 -0.83 17.27 5.09
C LYS A 292 -0.31 16.28 4.06
N MET A 293 0.01 15.04 4.46
CA MET A 293 0.47 14.02 3.52
C MET A 293 -0.66 13.53 2.59
N LEU A 294 -1.90 13.44 3.08
CA LEU A 294 -3.05 13.14 2.23
C LEU A 294 -3.34 14.27 1.24
N THR A 295 -3.22 15.53 1.65
CA THR A 295 -3.32 16.68 0.76
C THR A 295 -2.22 16.65 -0.32
N LEU A 296 -0.99 16.32 0.07
CA LEU A 296 0.12 16.18 -0.86
C LEU A 296 -0.08 15.00 -1.82
N ALA A 297 -0.72 13.92 -1.37
CA ALA A 297 -1.03 12.76 -2.19
C ALA A 297 -2.04 13.07 -3.31
N ASP A 298 -2.98 13.98 -3.06
CA ASP A 298 -3.88 14.46 -4.08
C ASP A 298 -3.13 15.37 -5.08
N GLY A 299 -3.26 15.05 -6.37
CA GLY A 299 -2.59 15.81 -7.43
C GLY A 299 -2.60 15.05 -8.75
N LYS A 300 -2.03 15.66 -9.78
CA LYS A 300 -1.91 15.03 -11.09
C LYS A 300 -0.67 14.17 -11.18
N SER A 301 -0.73 13.10 -11.97
CA SER A 301 0.43 12.26 -12.24
C SER A 301 1.48 13.04 -13.04
N PHE A 302 2.74 12.78 -12.72
CA PHE A 302 3.88 13.31 -13.46
C PHE A 302 3.88 12.90 -14.94
N PHE A 303 3.52 11.65 -15.23
CA PHE A 303 3.53 11.12 -16.58
C PHE A 303 2.30 11.51 -17.40
N ASN A 304 1.18 11.81 -16.73
CA ASN A 304 -0.06 12.19 -17.39
C ASN A 304 -0.86 13.18 -16.53
N ASN A 305 -0.73 14.45 -16.83
CA ASN A 305 -1.38 15.53 -16.07
C ASN A 305 -2.92 15.57 -16.22
N THR A 306 -3.51 14.71 -17.03
CA THR A 306 -4.97 14.60 -17.16
C THR A 306 -5.58 13.64 -16.13
N VAL A 307 -4.78 12.79 -15.49
CA VAL A 307 -5.22 11.83 -14.49
C VAL A 307 -4.70 12.16 -13.10
N ASP A 308 -5.44 11.75 -12.09
CA ASP A 308 -4.99 11.89 -10.72
C ASP A 308 -3.97 10.78 -10.40
N ARG A 309 -2.89 11.12 -9.68
CA ARG A 309 -1.92 10.11 -9.23
C ARG A 309 -2.53 9.21 -8.15
N GLU A 310 -2.03 7.99 -8.02
CA GLU A 310 -2.46 7.07 -6.96
C GLU A 310 -2.14 7.63 -5.58
N GLY A 311 -1.01 8.29 -5.43
CA GLY A 311 -0.54 8.86 -4.18
C GLY A 311 0.95 9.18 -4.22
N VAL A 312 1.53 9.19 -3.02
CA VAL A 312 2.97 9.42 -2.83
C VAL A 312 3.56 8.40 -1.87
N VAL A 313 4.85 8.16 -2.00
CA VAL A 313 5.66 7.43 -1.02
C VAL A 313 6.71 8.38 -0.46
N ILE A 314 6.78 8.41 0.86
CA ILE A 314 7.67 9.25 1.65
C ILE A 314 8.73 8.36 2.27
N ARG A 315 10.01 8.72 2.14
CA ARG A 315 11.14 7.99 2.71
C ARG A 315 12.10 8.92 3.41
N GLY A 316 12.59 8.50 4.57
CA GLY A 316 13.63 9.22 5.31
C GLY A 316 14.91 9.35 4.50
N LEU A 317 15.56 10.52 4.54
CA LEU A 317 16.86 10.73 3.91
C LEU A 317 18.01 10.13 4.74
N MET A 318 17.94 10.25 6.05
CA MET A 318 18.96 9.79 6.99
C MET A 318 18.50 8.65 7.88
N GLU A 319 17.19 8.51 8.06
CA GLU A 319 16.54 7.54 8.93
C GLU A 319 15.85 6.47 8.09
N ASP A 320 15.95 5.20 8.49
CA ASP A 320 15.31 4.10 7.77
C ASP A 320 13.83 3.98 8.14
N PHE A 321 13.03 4.86 7.58
CA PHE A 321 11.57 4.75 7.62
C PHE A 321 10.96 5.08 6.27
N SER A 322 9.79 4.51 6.03
CA SER A 322 8.98 4.83 4.86
C SER A 322 7.51 4.62 5.13
N PHE A 323 6.69 5.41 4.47
CA PHE A 323 5.24 5.26 4.47
C PHE A 323 4.62 5.81 3.18
N LYS A 324 3.38 5.41 2.91
CA LYS A 324 2.61 5.91 1.76
C LYS A 324 1.43 6.75 2.19
N ALA A 325 1.11 7.76 1.40
CA ALA A 325 -0.16 8.47 1.43
C ALA A 325 -0.88 8.22 0.11
N ILE A 326 -2.07 7.62 0.18
CA ILE A 326 -2.87 7.34 -1.01
C ILE A 326 -3.90 8.45 -1.20
N SER A 327 -4.00 8.95 -2.43
CA SER A 327 -4.96 9.97 -2.80
C SER A 327 -6.39 9.50 -2.55
N ASN A 328 -7.13 10.26 -1.76
CA ASN A 328 -8.55 9.98 -1.51
C ASN A 328 -9.37 10.11 -2.80
N THR A 329 -9.00 11.04 -3.67
CA THR A 329 -9.61 11.22 -4.99
C THR A 329 -9.39 10.00 -5.88
N PHE A 330 -8.19 9.43 -5.86
CA PHE A 330 -7.87 8.22 -6.61
C PHE A 330 -8.67 7.01 -6.08
N LEU A 331 -8.69 6.79 -4.77
CA LEU A 331 -9.43 5.69 -4.14
C LEU A 331 -10.93 5.72 -4.50
N LEU A 332 -11.56 6.89 -4.44
CA LEU A 332 -12.97 7.05 -4.77
C LEU A 332 -13.31 6.72 -6.24
N LYS A 333 -12.35 6.83 -7.15
CA LYS A 333 -12.52 6.54 -8.58
C LYS A 333 -12.17 5.10 -8.96
N ASN A 334 -11.29 4.45 -8.21
CA ASN A 334 -10.68 3.18 -8.62
C ASN A 334 -10.93 2.01 -7.66
N ASP A 335 -11.46 2.25 -6.45
CA ASP A 335 -11.88 1.20 -5.49
C ASP A 335 -13.26 0.53 -5.79
#